data_2ac160b3afc764ae884897fa0a150d77
#
_entry.id   2ac160b3afc764ae884897fa0a150d77
#
_cell.length_a   1.000
_cell.length_b   1.000
_cell.length_c   1.000
_cell.angle_alpha   90.00
_cell.angle_beta   90.00
_cell.angle_gamma   90.00
#
_symmetry.space_group_name_H-M   'P 1'
#
loop_
_entity.id
_entity.type
_entity.pdbx_description
1 polymer ?
#
loop_
_entity_poly.entity_id
_entity_poly.type
_entity_poly.pdbx_seq_one_letter_code
_entity_poly.pdbx_strand_id
1 'polypeptide(L)'
;MARKTFFSFHYERDVWRASQVRNSNVVSKEDQYGFIDAADWESIKKKGDTAIQNWINDQLKNTSVTAVLIGAETADREWVQYEILQSWNRGNGIVAIWIHNIKDQKQKTDIAGRNPLDDFKLSNGTILSSVCKAYDWVINDGRKNLGKWADEAAEIRAKYGSDDKIKRANESVKKAQAPATASAGFAPRSPWCSQYAERD
;
A
#
# COMPACT_ATOMS: atom_id res chain seq x y z
N MET A 1 1.31 9.38 21.51
CA MET A 1 0.16 9.81 20.70
C MET A 1 -0.01 8.81 19.58
N ALA A 2 -1.25 8.46 19.22
CA ALA A 2 -1.48 7.61 18.07
C ALA A 2 -0.95 8.29 16.80
N ARG A 3 -0.29 7.53 15.92
CA ARG A 3 0.23 8.05 14.66
C ARG A 3 -0.87 8.05 13.60
N LYS A 4 -1.05 9.18 12.93
CA LYS A 4 -1.88 9.23 11.71
C LYS A 4 -1.27 8.33 10.65
N THR A 5 -1.97 7.23 10.35
CA THR A 5 -1.45 6.12 9.55
C THR A 5 -2.24 5.96 8.27
N PHE A 6 -1.55 5.97 7.14
CA PHE A 6 -2.10 5.56 5.85
C PHE A 6 -1.95 4.05 5.69
N PHE A 7 -3.02 3.37 5.29
CA PHE A 7 -3.01 1.93 5.02
C PHE A 7 -3.02 1.67 3.51
N SER A 8 -1.93 1.10 3.03
CA SER A 8 -1.72 0.72 1.63
C SER A 8 -1.96 -0.78 1.46
N PHE A 9 -2.85 -1.19 0.57
CA PHE A 9 -3.18 -2.62 0.36
C PHE A 9 -3.84 -2.85 -1.01
N HIS A 10 -3.88 -4.12 -1.45
CA HIS A 10 -4.62 -4.50 -2.64
C HIS A 10 -6.12 -4.52 -2.34
N TYR A 11 -6.83 -3.44 -2.71
CA TYR A 11 -8.22 -3.23 -2.35
C TYR A 11 -9.13 -4.41 -2.74
N GLU A 12 -9.09 -4.83 -3.99
CA GLU A 12 -10.02 -5.82 -4.54
C GLU A 12 -9.91 -7.21 -3.87
N ARG A 13 -8.68 -7.59 -3.48
CA ARG A 13 -8.42 -8.91 -2.88
C ARG A 13 -8.43 -8.90 -1.36
N ASP A 14 -7.83 -7.86 -0.78
CA ASP A 14 -7.46 -7.88 0.63
C ASP A 14 -8.33 -7.00 1.52
N VAL A 15 -9.37 -6.35 0.98
CA VAL A 15 -10.23 -5.42 1.74
C VAL A 15 -10.79 -6.04 3.02
N TRP A 16 -11.16 -7.34 3.00
CA TRP A 16 -11.67 -8.03 4.19
C TRP A 16 -10.60 -8.18 5.27
N ARG A 17 -9.39 -8.59 4.90
CA ARG A 17 -8.26 -8.72 5.83
C ARG A 17 -7.81 -7.35 6.33
N ALA A 18 -7.72 -6.36 5.45
CA ALA A 18 -7.41 -4.98 5.79
C ALA A 18 -8.45 -4.38 6.75
N SER A 19 -9.74 -4.69 6.58
CA SER A 19 -10.80 -4.26 7.49
C SER A 19 -10.64 -4.82 8.90
N GLN A 20 -10.12 -6.02 9.07
CA GLN A 20 -9.82 -6.58 10.40
C GLN A 20 -8.66 -5.84 11.08
N VAL A 21 -7.64 -5.42 10.31
CA VAL A 21 -6.57 -4.54 10.82
C VAL A 21 -7.16 -3.20 11.23
N ARG A 22 -7.97 -2.58 10.36
CA ARG A 22 -8.64 -1.31 10.61
C ARG A 22 -9.49 -1.35 11.87
N ASN A 23 -10.29 -2.39 12.05
CA ASN A 23 -11.24 -2.53 13.15
C ASN A 23 -10.59 -3.08 14.44
N SER A 24 -9.27 -3.22 14.47
CA SER A 24 -8.55 -3.67 15.67
C SER A 24 -8.54 -2.62 16.79
N ASN A 25 -8.99 -1.38 16.52
CA ASN A 25 -9.02 -0.23 17.43
C ASN A 25 -7.62 0.18 17.98
N VAL A 26 -6.55 -0.25 17.35
CA VAL A 26 -5.17 0.12 17.74
C VAL A 26 -4.84 1.55 17.26
N VAL A 27 -5.39 1.94 16.12
CA VAL A 27 -5.35 3.32 15.60
C VAL A 27 -6.78 3.84 15.61
N SER A 28 -7.01 5.05 16.11
CA SER A 28 -8.36 5.64 16.14
C SER A 28 -8.89 5.79 14.71
N LYS A 29 -10.21 5.78 14.53
CA LYS A 29 -10.81 5.89 13.19
C LYS A 29 -10.44 7.21 12.50
N GLU A 30 -10.28 8.27 13.28
CA GLU A 30 -9.91 9.62 12.81
C GLU A 30 -8.45 9.69 12.35
N ASP A 31 -7.61 8.76 12.81
CA ASP A 31 -6.19 8.69 12.47
C ASP A 31 -5.87 7.62 11.41
N GLN A 32 -6.90 7.00 10.82
CA GLN A 32 -6.75 5.99 9.76
C GLN A 32 -7.06 6.59 8.39
N TYR A 33 -6.13 6.46 7.45
CA TYR A 33 -6.23 6.95 6.07
C TYR A 33 -6.02 5.78 5.09
N GLY A 34 -6.43 5.97 3.83
CA GLY A 34 -6.28 4.95 2.78
C GLY A 34 -7.44 3.97 2.69
N PHE A 35 -8.43 4.07 3.58
CA PHE A 35 -9.66 3.29 3.47
C PHE A 35 -10.74 4.11 2.76
N ILE A 36 -11.35 3.51 1.76
CA ILE A 36 -12.44 4.07 0.97
C ILE A 36 -13.51 2.99 0.80
N ASP A 37 -14.76 3.37 0.68
CA ASP A 37 -15.79 2.39 0.32
C ASP A 37 -15.76 2.05 -1.19
N ALA A 38 -16.43 0.93 -1.55
CA ALA A 38 -16.38 0.42 -2.91
C ALA A 38 -16.98 1.39 -3.93
N ALA A 39 -18.06 2.09 -3.57
CA ALA A 39 -18.74 3.01 -4.49
C ALA A 39 -17.90 4.25 -4.77
N ASP A 40 -17.29 4.81 -3.73
CA ASP A 40 -16.39 5.96 -3.86
C ASP A 40 -15.13 5.59 -4.64
N TRP A 41 -14.55 4.40 -4.40
CA TRP A 41 -13.41 3.89 -5.15
C TRP A 41 -13.73 3.75 -6.65
N GLU A 42 -14.87 3.14 -7.00
CA GLU A 42 -15.30 3.04 -8.39
C GLU A 42 -15.56 4.41 -9.02
N SER A 43 -16.09 5.37 -8.26
CA SER A 43 -16.28 6.75 -8.73
C SER A 43 -14.94 7.44 -9.06
N ILE A 44 -13.91 7.24 -8.24
CA ILE A 44 -12.58 7.78 -8.48
C ILE A 44 -11.93 7.11 -9.69
N LYS A 45 -12.00 5.77 -9.80
CA LYS A 45 -11.45 5.02 -10.94
C LYS A 45 -12.04 5.49 -12.27
N LYS A 46 -13.33 5.76 -12.34
CA LYS A 46 -13.99 6.28 -13.56
C LYS A 46 -13.45 7.63 -14.02
N LYS A 47 -12.86 8.42 -13.11
CA LYS A 47 -12.24 9.73 -13.44
C LYS A 47 -10.79 9.60 -13.94
N GLY A 48 -10.23 8.38 -13.94
CA GLY A 48 -8.90 8.07 -14.45
C GLY A 48 -7.75 8.25 -13.45
N ASP A 49 -6.56 7.92 -13.90
CA ASP A 49 -5.36 7.80 -13.06
C ASP A 49 -5.01 9.07 -12.30
N THR A 50 -5.18 10.24 -12.92
CA THR A 50 -4.93 11.53 -12.26
C THR A 50 -5.82 11.72 -11.03
N ALA A 51 -7.07 11.27 -11.09
CA ALA A 51 -7.99 11.38 -9.96
C ALA A 51 -7.58 10.43 -8.82
N ILE A 52 -7.12 9.21 -9.15
CA ILE A 52 -6.58 8.27 -8.18
C ILE A 52 -5.33 8.84 -7.51
N GLN A 53 -4.39 9.37 -8.29
CA GLN A 53 -3.17 10.00 -7.77
C GLN A 53 -3.50 11.16 -6.82
N ASN A 54 -4.43 12.02 -7.20
CA ASN A 54 -4.85 13.15 -6.38
C ASN A 54 -5.46 12.67 -5.06
N TRP A 55 -6.34 11.66 -5.12
CA TRP A 55 -6.94 11.07 -3.91
C TRP A 55 -5.86 10.49 -2.99
N ILE A 56 -4.95 9.66 -3.50
CA ILE A 56 -3.84 9.09 -2.71
C ILE A 56 -3.02 10.21 -2.07
N ASN A 57 -2.64 11.22 -2.86
CA ASN A 57 -1.85 12.34 -2.39
C ASN A 57 -2.56 13.14 -1.29
N ASP A 58 -3.87 13.31 -1.38
CA ASP A 58 -4.66 14.00 -0.36
C ASP A 58 -4.74 13.19 0.93
N GLN A 59 -4.93 11.87 0.84
CA GLN A 59 -4.91 10.97 2.01
C GLN A 59 -3.56 10.99 2.72
N LEU A 60 -2.45 11.06 1.98
CA LEU A 60 -1.10 11.08 2.54
C LEU A 60 -0.72 12.40 3.22
N LYS A 61 -1.37 13.54 2.90
CA LYS A 61 -0.99 14.86 3.42
C LYS A 61 -0.95 14.96 4.95
N ASN A 62 -1.83 14.26 5.62
CA ASN A 62 -2.01 14.35 7.06
C ASN A 62 -1.46 13.14 7.81
N THR A 63 -0.70 12.29 7.15
CA THR A 63 -0.15 11.07 7.76
C THR A 63 1.34 11.19 8.03
N SER A 64 1.84 10.44 9.00
CA SER A 64 3.25 10.34 9.34
C SER A 64 3.83 8.95 9.13
N VAL A 65 2.94 7.96 8.94
CA VAL A 65 3.31 6.55 8.74
C VAL A 65 2.44 5.96 7.64
N THR A 66 3.02 5.05 6.88
CA THR A 66 2.32 4.18 5.94
C THR A 66 2.52 2.73 6.34
N ALA A 67 1.42 2.04 6.65
CA ALA A 67 1.38 0.60 6.89
C ALA A 67 1.01 -0.11 5.58
N VAL A 68 1.97 -0.81 4.99
CA VAL A 68 1.77 -1.60 3.78
C VAL A 68 1.30 -2.99 4.18
N LEU A 69 0.01 -3.28 3.94
CA LEU A 69 -0.60 -4.57 4.26
C LEU A 69 -0.37 -5.54 3.10
N ILE A 70 0.48 -6.53 3.32
CA ILE A 70 0.95 -7.45 2.30
C ILE A 70 0.07 -8.70 2.26
N GLY A 71 -0.76 -8.81 1.23
CA GLY A 71 -1.42 -10.05 0.79
C GLY A 71 -0.66 -10.69 -0.36
N ALA A 72 -1.26 -11.70 -0.97
CA ALA A 72 -0.61 -12.54 -2.00
C ALA A 72 -0.11 -11.76 -3.23
N GLU A 73 -0.84 -10.72 -3.65
CA GLU A 73 -0.60 -9.98 -4.89
C GLU A 73 -0.27 -8.50 -4.69
N THR A 74 -0.12 -8.05 -3.46
CA THR A 74 0.05 -6.63 -3.11
C THR A 74 1.24 -5.98 -3.82
N ALA A 75 2.34 -6.71 -3.94
CA ALA A 75 3.57 -6.18 -4.53
C ALA A 75 3.44 -5.85 -6.03
N ASP A 76 2.50 -6.48 -6.73
CA ASP A 76 2.31 -6.28 -8.17
C ASP A 76 1.29 -5.18 -8.50
N ARG A 77 0.77 -4.51 -7.48
CA ARG A 77 -0.23 -3.45 -7.65
C ARG A 77 0.44 -2.09 -7.86
N GLU A 78 0.15 -1.49 -9.01
CA GLU A 78 0.74 -0.21 -9.41
C GLU A 78 0.43 0.91 -8.42
N TRP A 79 -0.81 0.96 -7.90
CA TRP A 79 -1.20 1.97 -6.92
C TRP A 79 -0.52 1.77 -5.57
N VAL A 80 -0.33 0.53 -5.11
CA VAL A 80 0.46 0.25 -3.90
C VAL A 80 1.91 0.72 -4.08
N GLN A 81 2.50 0.47 -5.24
CA GLN A 81 3.85 0.95 -5.53
C GLN A 81 3.92 2.49 -5.59
N TYR A 82 2.88 3.15 -6.14
CA TYR A 82 2.77 4.60 -6.12
C TYR A 82 2.65 5.15 -4.68
N GLU A 83 1.81 4.53 -3.85
CA GLU A 83 1.61 4.88 -2.44
C GLU A 83 2.92 4.77 -1.64
N ILE A 84 3.68 3.68 -1.81
CA ILE A 84 4.99 3.50 -1.18
C ILE A 84 5.96 4.61 -1.59
N LEU A 85 6.06 4.88 -2.90
CA LEU A 85 6.93 5.92 -3.46
C LEU A 85 6.59 7.31 -2.87
N GLN A 86 5.31 7.67 -2.89
CA GLN A 86 4.86 8.96 -2.39
C GLN A 86 5.02 9.07 -0.87
N SER A 87 4.75 8.00 -0.12
CA SER A 87 4.88 7.97 1.33
C SER A 87 6.30 8.29 1.78
N TRP A 88 7.28 7.52 1.30
CA TRP A 88 8.68 7.76 1.67
C TRP A 88 9.16 9.14 1.25
N ASN A 89 8.87 9.53 0.00
CA ASN A 89 9.33 10.78 -0.56
C ASN A 89 8.71 12.02 0.10
N ARG A 90 7.61 11.86 0.83
CA ARG A 90 6.99 12.92 1.67
C ARG A 90 7.52 12.92 3.10
N GLY A 91 8.22 11.88 3.52
CA GLY A 91 8.76 11.78 4.87
C GLY A 91 7.98 10.85 5.81
N ASN A 92 7.01 10.08 5.29
CA ASN A 92 6.33 9.06 6.07
C ASN A 92 7.27 7.90 6.40
N GLY A 93 7.22 7.42 7.65
CA GLY A 93 7.78 6.12 7.99
C GLY A 93 6.98 5.01 7.32
N ILE A 94 7.66 3.92 6.93
CA ILE A 94 6.99 2.77 6.31
C ILE A 94 7.19 1.53 7.17
N VAL A 95 6.11 0.80 7.40
CA VAL A 95 6.13 -0.55 7.99
C VAL A 95 5.40 -1.52 7.06
N ALA A 96 6.02 -2.68 6.83
CA ALA A 96 5.44 -3.76 6.04
C ALA A 96 4.74 -4.76 6.97
N ILE A 97 3.51 -5.18 6.66
CA ILE A 97 2.72 -6.06 7.53
C ILE A 97 2.07 -7.15 6.68
N TRP A 98 2.54 -8.39 6.79
CA TRP A 98 1.86 -9.52 6.17
C TRP A 98 0.51 -9.79 6.82
N ILE A 99 -0.52 -9.89 5.99
CA ILE A 99 -1.91 -10.14 6.40
C ILE A 99 -2.46 -11.49 5.90
N HIS A 100 -1.65 -12.28 5.21
CA HIS A 100 -2.04 -13.56 4.64
C HIS A 100 -2.53 -14.58 5.69
N ASN A 101 -2.03 -14.52 6.92
CA ASN A 101 -2.46 -15.36 8.05
C ASN A 101 -3.77 -14.88 8.70
N ILE A 102 -4.29 -13.71 8.34
CA ILE A 102 -5.63 -13.29 8.75
C ILE A 102 -6.65 -14.12 7.95
N LYS A 103 -7.57 -14.76 8.67
CA LYS A 103 -8.64 -15.56 8.05
C LYS A 103 -9.65 -14.66 7.34
N ASP A 104 -10.04 -15.06 6.15
CA ASP A 104 -11.11 -14.43 5.37
C ASP A 104 -12.50 -14.78 5.90
N GLN A 105 -13.55 -14.36 5.17
CA GLN A 105 -14.95 -14.70 5.51
C GLN A 105 -15.23 -16.21 5.56
N LYS A 106 -14.47 -16.99 4.81
CA LYS A 106 -14.57 -18.46 4.75
C LYS A 106 -13.63 -19.15 5.76
N GLN A 107 -13.07 -18.39 6.71
CA GLN A 107 -12.13 -18.88 7.72
C GLN A 107 -10.82 -19.47 7.14
N LYS A 108 -10.43 -19.01 5.94
CA LYS A 108 -9.21 -19.47 5.26
C LYS A 108 -8.13 -18.39 5.28
N THR A 109 -6.90 -18.82 5.51
CA THR A 109 -5.67 -18.02 5.28
C THR A 109 -5.35 -17.97 3.79
N ASP A 110 -4.36 -17.17 3.42
CA ASP A 110 -3.88 -17.04 2.04
C ASP A 110 -2.38 -17.39 1.97
N ILE A 111 -1.83 -17.38 0.77
CA ILE A 111 -0.38 -17.48 0.56
C ILE A 111 0.30 -16.16 0.89
N ALA A 112 1.51 -16.24 1.41
CA ALA A 112 2.32 -15.05 1.65
C ALA A 112 2.75 -14.40 0.32
N GLY A 113 2.49 -13.10 0.18
CA GLY A 113 3.03 -12.32 -0.93
C GLY A 113 4.49 -11.92 -0.69
N ARG A 114 5.19 -11.54 -1.78
CA ARG A 114 6.50 -10.91 -1.67
C ARG A 114 6.41 -9.51 -1.06
N ASN A 115 7.51 -9.05 -0.49
CA ASN A 115 7.55 -7.71 0.08
C ASN A 115 7.64 -6.65 -1.03
N PRO A 116 6.66 -5.75 -1.20
CA PRO A 116 6.74 -4.71 -2.23
C PRO A 116 7.88 -3.70 -2.02
N LEU A 117 8.43 -3.61 -0.81
CA LEU A 117 9.56 -2.73 -0.51
C LEU A 117 10.88 -3.19 -1.16
N ASP A 118 10.95 -4.44 -1.62
CA ASP A 118 12.10 -4.96 -2.37
C ASP A 118 12.28 -4.28 -3.73
N ASP A 119 11.20 -3.69 -4.26
CA ASP A 119 11.20 -3.01 -5.56
C ASP A 119 11.75 -1.59 -5.51
N PHE A 120 12.13 -1.08 -4.33
CA PHE A 120 12.58 0.29 -4.15
C PHE A 120 14.00 0.38 -3.61
N LYS A 121 14.72 1.40 -4.08
CA LYS A 121 16.06 1.73 -3.61
C LYS A 121 16.16 3.20 -3.20
N LEU A 122 16.87 3.43 -2.11
CA LEU A 122 17.33 4.74 -1.71
C LEU A 122 18.37 5.29 -2.72
N SER A 123 18.67 6.57 -2.64
CA SER A 123 19.66 7.24 -3.50
C SER A 123 21.05 6.62 -3.41
N ASN A 124 21.40 6.06 -2.25
CA ASN A 124 22.66 5.35 -2.02
C ASN A 124 22.67 3.88 -2.51
N GLY A 125 21.57 3.41 -3.13
CA GLY A 125 21.42 2.04 -3.63
C GLY A 125 20.89 1.02 -2.61
N THR A 126 20.71 1.39 -1.36
CA THR A 126 20.17 0.50 -0.31
C THR A 126 18.71 0.13 -0.63
N ILE A 127 18.38 -1.16 -0.54
CA ILE A 127 17.01 -1.65 -0.76
C ILE A 127 16.13 -1.21 0.41
N LEU A 128 14.91 -0.72 0.12
CA LEU A 128 14.02 -0.16 1.13
C LEU A 128 13.58 -1.20 2.17
N SER A 129 13.40 -2.46 1.78
CA SER A 129 13.06 -3.54 2.69
C SER A 129 14.15 -3.87 3.72
N SER A 130 15.42 -3.53 3.46
CA SER A 130 16.49 -3.68 4.43
C SER A 130 16.52 -2.57 5.49
N VAL A 131 15.79 -1.49 5.24
CA VAL A 131 15.66 -0.32 6.12
C VAL A 131 14.39 -0.38 6.94
N CYS A 132 13.25 -0.62 6.29
CA CYS A 132 11.94 -0.67 6.91
C CYS A 132 11.69 -2.04 7.53
N LYS A 133 11.11 -2.04 8.73
CA LYS A 133 10.76 -3.29 9.41
C LYS A 133 9.53 -3.95 8.79
N ALA A 134 9.49 -5.27 8.92
CA ALA A 134 8.39 -6.09 8.44
C ALA A 134 7.92 -7.06 9.53
N TYR A 135 6.61 -7.24 9.63
CA TYR A 135 5.96 -8.05 10.64
C TYR A 135 4.83 -8.89 10.02
N ASP A 136 4.44 -9.96 10.70
CA ASP A 136 3.19 -10.67 10.40
C ASP A 136 2.12 -10.27 11.40
N TRP A 137 0.93 -9.93 10.91
CA TRP A 137 -0.16 -9.46 11.77
C TRP A 137 -0.57 -10.46 12.84
N VAL A 138 -0.64 -11.75 12.49
CA VAL A 138 -1.09 -12.81 13.40
C VAL A 138 0.06 -13.28 14.27
N ILE A 139 1.20 -13.60 13.66
CA ILE A 139 2.35 -14.20 14.36
C ILE A 139 2.97 -13.21 15.36
N ASN A 140 3.03 -11.93 15.00
CA ASN A 140 3.65 -10.89 15.82
C ASN A 140 2.62 -10.07 16.62
N ASP A 141 1.40 -10.58 16.81
CA ASP A 141 0.33 -9.93 17.59
C ASP A 141 0.11 -8.45 17.18
N GLY A 142 -0.30 -8.25 15.94
CA GLY A 142 -0.51 -6.92 15.38
C GLY A 142 -1.51 -6.07 16.15
N ARG A 143 -2.53 -6.70 16.75
CA ARG A 143 -3.51 -6.01 17.60
C ARG A 143 -2.87 -5.29 18.77
N LYS A 144 -1.80 -5.85 19.32
CA LYS A 144 -1.07 -5.27 20.46
C LYS A 144 0.06 -4.33 20.00
N ASN A 145 0.68 -4.63 18.85
CA ASN A 145 1.97 -4.06 18.50
C ASN A 145 1.92 -3.01 17.39
N LEU A 146 0.79 -2.83 16.66
CA LEU A 146 0.72 -1.90 15.52
C LEU A 146 1.14 -0.47 15.88
N GLY A 147 0.72 0.04 17.03
CA GLY A 147 1.11 1.39 17.49
C GLY A 147 2.62 1.52 17.66
N LYS A 148 3.26 0.51 18.29
CA LYS A 148 4.72 0.44 18.44
C LYS A 148 5.41 0.35 17.09
N TRP A 149 4.91 -0.46 16.15
CA TRP A 149 5.48 -0.57 14.81
C TRP A 149 5.39 0.75 14.02
N ALA A 150 4.30 1.49 14.20
CA ALA A 150 4.14 2.80 13.60
C ALA A 150 5.15 3.81 14.18
N ASP A 151 5.37 3.81 15.49
CA ASP A 151 6.37 4.65 16.12
C ASP A 151 7.78 4.30 15.63
N GLU A 152 8.15 3.03 15.60
CA GLU A 152 9.43 2.56 15.06
C GLU A 152 9.64 2.97 13.60
N ALA A 153 8.60 2.87 12.75
CA ALA A 153 8.68 3.28 11.35
C ALA A 153 8.96 4.78 11.21
N ALA A 154 8.31 5.61 12.01
CA ALA A 154 8.55 7.05 12.02
C ALA A 154 9.96 7.39 12.52
N GLU A 155 10.46 6.70 13.55
CA GLU A 155 11.83 6.86 14.07
C GLU A 155 12.88 6.45 13.04
N ILE A 156 12.64 5.35 12.31
CA ILE A 156 13.51 4.92 11.21
C ILE A 156 13.56 6.02 10.15
N ARG A 157 12.41 6.51 9.69
CA ARG A 157 12.35 7.55 8.65
C ARG A 157 13.03 8.85 9.07
N ALA A 158 12.92 9.22 10.35
CA ALA A 158 13.55 10.42 10.89
C ALA A 158 15.10 10.41 10.84
N LYS A 159 15.71 9.23 10.69
CA LYS A 159 17.17 9.10 10.52
C LYS A 159 17.64 9.46 9.10
N TYR A 160 16.72 9.60 8.16
CA TYR A 160 16.99 9.93 6.77
C TYR A 160 16.59 11.37 6.49
N GLY A 161 17.40 12.09 5.72
CA GLY A 161 17.13 13.48 5.35
C GLY A 161 15.97 13.62 4.35
N SER A 162 15.53 14.85 4.12
CA SER A 162 14.49 15.16 3.13
C SER A 162 14.89 14.75 1.71
N ASP A 163 16.19 14.67 1.43
CA ASP A 163 16.76 14.36 0.13
C ASP A 163 16.98 12.85 -0.10
N ASP A 164 16.81 12.04 0.95
CA ASP A 164 16.84 10.57 0.86
C ASP A 164 15.57 10.05 0.20
N LYS A 165 15.44 10.31 -1.11
CA LYS A 165 14.32 9.83 -1.92
C LYS A 165 14.54 8.38 -2.32
N ILE A 166 13.43 7.70 -2.58
CA ILE A 166 13.46 6.37 -3.20
C ILE A 166 13.00 6.43 -4.66
N LYS A 167 13.43 5.42 -5.42
CA LYS A 167 12.98 5.17 -6.79
C LYS A 167 12.76 3.68 -6.99
N ARG A 168 11.96 3.31 -7.98
CA ARG A 168 11.81 1.89 -8.37
C ARG A 168 13.13 1.34 -8.90
N ALA A 169 13.51 0.16 -8.45
CA ALA A 169 14.75 -0.50 -8.90
C ALA A 169 14.77 -0.76 -10.41
N ASN A 170 13.59 -0.96 -11.03
CA ASN A 170 13.44 -1.32 -12.44
C ASN A 170 13.13 -0.14 -13.38
N GLU A 171 13.02 1.08 -12.91
CA GLU A 171 12.74 2.25 -13.80
C GLU A 171 13.86 2.52 -14.81
N SER A 172 15.11 2.17 -14.49
CA SER A 172 16.24 2.29 -15.39
C SER A 172 16.15 1.36 -16.62
N VAL A 173 15.47 0.22 -16.49
CA VAL A 173 15.35 -0.79 -17.55
C VAL A 173 14.22 -0.43 -18.53
N LYS A 174 13.10 0.14 -18.03
CA LYS A 174 11.98 0.54 -18.92
C LYS A 174 12.30 1.77 -19.77
N LYS A 175 13.13 2.70 -19.29
CA LYS A 175 13.59 3.84 -20.08
C LYS A 175 14.58 3.46 -21.20
N ALA A 176 15.29 2.34 -21.03
CA ALA A 176 16.23 1.82 -22.05
C ALA A 176 15.55 0.93 -23.10
N GLN A 177 14.29 0.53 -22.90
CA GLN A 177 13.54 -0.37 -23.79
C GLN A 177 12.29 0.26 -24.40
N ALA A 178 12.13 1.59 -24.35
CA ALA A 178 11.06 2.24 -25.08
C ALA A 178 11.41 2.29 -26.56
N PRO A 179 10.78 1.48 -27.43
CA PRO A 179 10.88 1.69 -28.88
C PRO A 179 10.14 2.98 -29.22
N ALA A 180 10.79 3.83 -30.00
CA ALA A 180 10.14 4.95 -30.66
C ALA A 180 9.00 4.42 -31.55
N THR A 181 7.85 5.10 -31.48
CA THR A 181 6.67 4.98 -32.37
C THR A 181 5.85 3.70 -32.31
N ALA A 182 4.62 3.82 -31.82
CA ALA A 182 3.42 3.51 -32.58
C ALA A 182 2.17 3.97 -31.84
N SER A 183 1.51 4.94 -32.43
CA SER A 183 0.10 5.25 -32.20
C SER A 183 -0.75 4.08 -32.65
N ALA A 184 -1.52 3.47 -31.78
CA ALA A 184 -2.79 2.81 -32.13
C ALA A 184 -3.45 2.31 -30.84
N GLY A 185 -4.70 2.69 -30.65
CA GLY A 185 -5.49 2.35 -29.49
C GLY A 185 -5.72 0.85 -29.33
N PHE A 186 -5.60 0.43 -28.09
CA PHE A 186 -6.19 -0.81 -27.65
C PHE A 186 -6.66 -0.62 -26.21
N ALA A 187 -7.96 -0.56 -26.02
CA ALA A 187 -8.57 -0.58 -24.70
C ALA A 187 -8.47 -2.00 -24.15
N PRO A 188 -7.87 -2.24 -22.96
CA PRO A 188 -7.96 -3.54 -22.34
C PRO A 188 -9.37 -3.74 -21.79
N ARG A 189 -10.07 -4.74 -22.31
CA ARG A 189 -11.32 -5.24 -21.74
C ARG A 189 -11.02 -5.81 -20.35
N SER A 190 -11.60 -5.21 -19.33
CA SER A 190 -11.63 -5.75 -17.98
C SER A 190 -12.56 -6.97 -17.92
N PRO A 191 -12.12 -8.16 -17.44
CA PRO A 191 -12.95 -9.37 -17.35
C PRO A 191 -13.84 -9.45 -16.10
N TRP A 192 -14.00 -8.40 -15.31
CA TRP A 192 -14.56 -8.52 -13.95
C TRP A 192 -15.82 -7.68 -13.70
N CYS A 193 -16.72 -7.64 -14.67
CA CYS A 193 -17.98 -6.91 -14.52
C CYS A 193 -19.20 -7.85 -14.61
N SER A 194 -19.23 -8.96 -13.84
CA SER A 194 -20.46 -9.74 -13.72
C SER A 194 -20.45 -10.74 -12.57
N GLN A 195 -20.51 -10.31 -11.30
CA GLN A 195 -20.90 -11.24 -10.23
C GLN A 195 -21.46 -10.59 -8.93
N TYR A 196 -21.84 -9.33 -8.90
CA TYR A 196 -22.56 -8.77 -7.76
C TYR A 196 -23.72 -7.87 -8.21
N ALA A 197 -24.59 -8.40 -9.05
CA ALA A 197 -25.98 -7.98 -9.14
C ALA A 197 -26.84 -9.20 -8.76
N GLU A 198 -27.80 -9.00 -7.90
CA GLU A 198 -28.77 -9.95 -7.35
C GLU A 198 -28.37 -10.67 -6.06
N ARG A 199 -28.76 -10.05 -4.95
CA ARG A 199 -29.66 -10.67 -3.96
C ARG A 199 -30.27 -9.57 -3.08
N ASP A 200 -31.59 -9.50 -3.18
CA ASP A 200 -32.51 -8.83 -2.26
C ASP A 200 -32.28 -9.17 -0.81
#